data_842393eaa55cb2d1c7e430f43fbc7e5f
#
_entry.id   842393eaa55cb2d1c7e430f43fbc7e5f
#
_cell.length_a   1.000
_cell.length_b   1.000
_cell.length_c   1.000
_cell.angle_alpha   90.00
_cell.angle_beta   90.00
_cell.angle_gamma   90.00
#
_symmetry.space_group_name_H-M   'P 1'
#
loop_
_entity.id
_entity.type
_entity.pdbx_description
1 polymer ?
#
loop_
_entity_poly.entity_id
_entity_poly.type
_entity_poly.pdbx_seq_one_letter_code
_entity_poly.pdbx_strand_id
1 'polypeptide(L)'
;MKSRRTWIVFFALFLSGFLLFQYRFPIAKGLGGFLAKKDPLEKCEVIFAPWSRLRTNVAYAMHLVKEGWGERLIMTSPKAAAVEREFRETYGLGSCSPGHMLRKILEKEKIPVEKCTILEGSTSSYTDGELLHAYWKENPFRSVIVVTDAPHARRFRMVMNKVFRNADVRIISCPSFPERPLEDFFADKEDYVMYVASEYVKIVAYVLKYTFHN
;
A
#
# COMPACT_ATOMS: atom_id res chain seq x y z
N MET A 1 13.09 31.75 -42.75
CA MET A 1 12.71 30.36 -42.43
C MET A 1 12.79 30.01 -40.92
N LYS A 2 13.72 30.51 -40.13
CA LYS A 2 13.81 30.27 -38.66
C LYS A 2 12.55 30.74 -37.91
N SER A 3 11.99 31.91 -38.22
CA SER A 3 10.81 32.46 -37.55
C SER A 3 9.56 31.58 -37.63
N ARG A 4 9.26 30.98 -38.78
CA ARG A 4 8.06 30.13 -38.95
C ARG A 4 8.11 28.83 -38.14
N ARG A 5 9.29 28.21 -38.00
CA ARG A 5 9.49 27.04 -37.16
C ARG A 5 9.33 27.37 -35.68
N THR A 6 9.80 28.51 -35.26
CA THR A 6 9.67 29.00 -33.87
C THR A 6 8.18 29.16 -33.51
N TRP A 7 7.39 29.78 -34.36
CA TRP A 7 5.96 29.95 -34.12
C TRP A 7 5.19 28.62 -34.07
N ILE A 8 5.55 27.65 -34.91
CA ILE A 8 4.96 26.30 -34.87
C ILE A 8 5.26 25.63 -33.55
N VAL A 9 6.49 25.71 -33.03
CA VAL A 9 6.87 25.14 -31.73
C VAL A 9 6.10 25.82 -30.60
N PHE A 10 6.01 27.17 -30.61
CA PHE A 10 5.23 27.88 -29.60
C PHE A 10 3.74 27.50 -29.64
N PHE A 11 3.15 27.40 -30.79
CA PHE A 11 1.75 26.99 -30.94
C PHE A 11 1.54 25.55 -30.46
N ALA A 12 2.44 24.63 -30.80
CA ALA A 12 2.38 23.25 -30.35
C ALA A 12 2.49 23.15 -28.83
N LEU A 13 3.40 23.90 -28.21
CA LEU A 13 3.54 23.94 -26.73
C LEU A 13 2.30 24.55 -26.07
N PHE A 14 1.77 25.65 -26.63
CA PHE A 14 0.55 26.26 -26.10
C PHE A 14 -0.66 25.32 -26.23
N LEU A 15 -0.85 24.69 -27.40
CA LEU A 15 -1.92 23.72 -27.61
C LEU A 15 -1.78 22.51 -26.64
N SER A 16 -0.56 21.99 -26.48
CA SER A 16 -0.28 20.89 -25.53
C SER A 16 -0.60 21.30 -24.10
N GLY A 17 -0.19 22.49 -23.67
CA GLY A 17 -0.50 23.03 -22.34
C GLY A 17 -2.02 23.22 -22.15
N PHE A 18 -2.71 23.74 -23.16
CA PHE A 18 -4.16 23.90 -23.13
C PHE A 18 -4.88 22.54 -23.03
N LEU A 19 -4.47 21.55 -23.83
CA LEU A 19 -5.04 20.20 -23.76
C LEU A 19 -4.78 19.54 -22.42
N LEU A 20 -3.56 19.64 -21.87
CA LEU A 20 -3.24 19.14 -20.54
C LEU A 20 -4.10 19.81 -19.47
N PHE A 21 -4.34 21.12 -19.58
CA PHE A 21 -5.21 21.83 -18.65
C PHE A 21 -6.67 21.38 -18.76
N GLN A 22 -7.19 21.20 -19.98
CA GLN A 22 -8.57 20.74 -20.21
C GLN A 22 -8.78 19.30 -19.74
N TYR A 23 -7.80 18.42 -19.95
CA TYR A 23 -7.89 17.00 -19.59
C TYR A 23 -7.22 16.65 -18.26
N ARG A 24 -6.86 17.65 -17.42
CA ARG A 24 -6.16 17.41 -16.15
C ARG A 24 -6.90 16.44 -15.22
N PHE A 25 -8.21 16.55 -15.09
CA PHE A 25 -9.00 15.65 -14.25
C PHE A 25 -9.11 14.22 -14.79
N PRO A 26 -9.48 14.00 -16.08
CA PRO A 26 -9.39 12.66 -16.68
C PRO A 26 -8.00 12.02 -16.59
N ILE A 27 -6.94 12.79 -16.84
CA ILE A 27 -5.56 12.31 -16.72
C ILE A 27 -5.26 11.91 -15.27
N ALA A 28 -5.58 12.77 -14.31
CA ALA A 28 -5.39 12.49 -12.89
C ALA A 28 -6.14 11.24 -12.44
N LYS A 29 -7.41 11.10 -12.85
CA LYS A 29 -8.22 9.91 -12.59
C LYS A 29 -7.61 8.65 -13.20
N GLY A 30 -7.12 8.74 -14.43
CA GLY A 30 -6.44 7.63 -15.11
C GLY A 30 -5.16 7.20 -14.38
N LEU A 31 -4.33 8.16 -13.97
CA LEU A 31 -3.12 7.92 -13.20
C LEU A 31 -3.44 7.27 -11.84
N GLY A 32 -4.38 7.83 -11.08
CA GLY A 32 -4.81 7.25 -9.81
C GLY A 32 -5.40 5.86 -9.98
N GLY A 33 -6.27 5.66 -10.99
CA GLY A 33 -6.89 4.38 -11.31
C GLY A 33 -5.88 3.30 -11.69
N PHE A 34 -4.80 3.68 -12.38
CA PHE A 34 -3.70 2.76 -12.67
C PHE A 34 -3.05 2.23 -11.38
N LEU A 35 -2.83 3.09 -10.38
CA LEU A 35 -2.22 2.70 -9.11
C LEU A 35 -3.17 1.87 -8.24
N ALA A 36 -4.45 2.19 -8.24
CA ALA A 36 -5.48 1.56 -7.42
C ALA A 36 -5.87 0.16 -7.94
N LYS A 37 -4.88 -0.74 -8.00
CA LYS A 37 -5.15 -2.12 -8.41
C LYS A 37 -6.11 -2.79 -7.43
N LYS A 38 -7.32 -3.09 -7.91
CA LYS A 38 -8.39 -3.76 -7.17
C LYS A 38 -8.78 -5.05 -7.88
N ASP A 39 -8.89 -6.12 -7.13
CA ASP A 39 -9.46 -7.40 -7.58
C ASP A 39 -10.89 -7.55 -7.01
N PRO A 40 -11.75 -8.37 -7.62
CA PRO A 40 -13.01 -8.77 -6.99
C PRO A 40 -12.75 -9.37 -5.61
N LEU A 41 -13.53 -8.96 -4.61
CA LEU A 41 -13.40 -9.47 -3.25
C LEU A 41 -13.99 -10.88 -3.19
N GLU A 42 -13.22 -11.81 -2.64
CA GLU A 42 -13.60 -13.20 -2.43
C GLU A 42 -13.17 -13.62 -1.02
N LYS A 43 -13.85 -14.61 -0.45
CA LYS A 43 -13.44 -15.20 0.83
C LYS A 43 -12.05 -15.84 0.72
N CYS A 44 -11.18 -15.55 1.67
CA CYS A 44 -9.81 -16.02 1.74
C CYS A 44 -9.48 -16.58 3.11
N GLU A 45 -8.43 -17.38 3.20
CA GLU A 45 -7.93 -17.88 4.48
C GLU A 45 -7.27 -16.79 5.31
N VAL A 46 -6.59 -15.84 4.64
CA VAL A 46 -5.81 -14.78 5.28
C VAL A 46 -6.21 -13.41 4.79
N ILE A 47 -6.32 -12.47 5.72
CA ILE A 47 -6.31 -11.03 5.44
C ILE A 47 -4.97 -10.49 5.90
N PHE A 48 -4.24 -9.83 5.00
CA PHE A 48 -2.95 -9.24 5.28
C PHE A 48 -2.98 -7.71 5.17
N ALA A 49 -2.57 -7.03 6.24
CA ALA A 49 -2.48 -5.58 6.28
C ALA A 49 -1.04 -5.15 6.66
N PRO A 50 -0.23 -4.69 5.68
CA PRO A 50 1.07 -4.13 5.98
C PRO A 50 0.93 -2.84 6.79
N TRP A 51 1.90 -2.59 7.66
CA TRP A 51 1.98 -1.35 8.42
C TRP A 51 2.22 -0.17 7.49
N SER A 52 1.18 0.54 7.14
CA SER A 52 1.30 1.78 6.35
C SER A 52 0.42 2.89 6.90
N ARG A 53 -0.85 2.64 7.11
CA ARG A 53 -1.82 3.61 7.63
C ARG A 53 -2.81 2.93 8.57
N LEU A 54 -2.58 3.04 9.89
CA LEU A 54 -3.42 2.42 10.92
C LEU A 54 -4.91 2.74 10.77
N ARG A 55 -5.22 4.02 10.55
CA ARG A 55 -6.63 4.47 10.50
C ARG A 55 -7.39 3.96 9.29
N THR A 56 -6.71 3.57 8.23
CA THR A 56 -7.35 3.14 6.99
C THR A 56 -7.13 1.64 6.76
N ASN A 57 -5.90 1.20 6.61
CA ASN A 57 -5.62 -0.18 6.21
C ASN A 57 -5.91 -1.18 7.33
N VAL A 58 -5.44 -0.91 8.54
CA VAL A 58 -5.66 -1.81 9.68
C VAL A 58 -7.13 -1.83 10.07
N ALA A 59 -7.79 -0.66 10.14
CA ALA A 59 -9.22 -0.60 10.45
C ALA A 59 -10.06 -1.33 9.40
N TYR A 60 -9.73 -1.18 8.12
CA TYR A 60 -10.45 -1.86 7.05
C TYR A 60 -10.19 -3.38 7.03
N ALA A 61 -8.96 -3.80 7.30
CA ALA A 61 -8.64 -5.22 7.45
C ALA A 61 -9.41 -5.88 8.61
N MET A 62 -9.51 -5.18 9.75
CA MET A 62 -10.32 -5.64 10.89
C MET A 62 -11.81 -5.72 10.54
N HIS A 63 -12.33 -4.76 9.77
CA HIS A 63 -13.71 -4.81 9.28
C HIS A 63 -13.94 -6.05 8.41
N LEU A 64 -13.05 -6.34 7.46
CA LEU A 64 -13.13 -7.54 6.62
C LEU A 64 -13.09 -8.85 7.44
N VAL A 65 -12.29 -8.90 8.50
CA VAL A 65 -12.28 -10.07 9.42
C VAL A 65 -13.63 -10.23 10.11
N LYS A 66 -14.20 -9.14 10.63
CA LYS A 66 -15.51 -9.16 11.31
C LYS A 66 -16.64 -9.59 10.38
N GLU A 67 -16.55 -9.24 9.11
CA GLU A 67 -17.51 -9.68 8.09
C GLU A 67 -17.26 -11.11 7.56
N GLY A 68 -16.19 -11.76 8.01
CA GLY A 68 -15.89 -13.15 7.62
C GLY A 68 -15.32 -13.31 6.20
N TRP A 69 -14.64 -12.27 5.68
CA TRP A 69 -13.91 -12.34 4.42
C TRP A 69 -12.59 -13.09 4.53
N GLY A 70 -12.07 -13.26 5.74
CA GLY A 70 -10.88 -14.05 6.03
C GLY A 70 -10.93 -14.65 7.43
N GLU A 71 -10.25 -15.78 7.59
CA GLU A 71 -10.21 -16.53 8.85
C GLU A 71 -9.16 -16.01 9.83
N ARG A 72 -8.03 -15.54 9.27
CA ARG A 72 -6.86 -15.06 10.02
C ARG A 72 -6.48 -13.66 9.57
N LEU A 73 -6.09 -12.82 10.52
CA LEU A 73 -5.55 -11.48 10.28
C LEU A 73 -4.04 -11.48 10.53
N ILE A 74 -3.27 -11.16 9.51
CA ILE A 74 -1.82 -11.00 9.62
C ILE A 74 -1.49 -9.53 9.37
N MET A 75 -0.70 -8.96 10.26
CA MET A 75 -0.25 -7.57 10.13
C MET A 75 1.26 -7.51 10.29
N THR A 76 1.90 -6.56 9.62
CA THR A 76 3.30 -6.25 9.92
C THR A 76 3.41 -5.09 10.89
N SER A 77 4.53 -5.01 11.57
CA SER A 77 4.89 -3.93 12.48
C SER A 77 6.29 -3.44 12.10
N PRO A 78 6.53 -2.13 12.02
CA PRO A 78 7.84 -1.62 11.68
C PRO A 78 8.86 -1.98 12.76
N LYS A 79 10.10 -2.14 12.33
CA LYS A 79 11.23 -2.20 13.25
C LYS A 79 11.36 -0.82 13.89
N ALA A 80 11.23 -0.76 15.22
CA ALA A 80 11.47 0.49 15.94
C ALA A 80 12.89 0.95 15.65
N ALA A 81 13.05 2.16 15.14
CA ALA A 81 14.37 2.74 14.94
C ALA A 81 15.10 2.81 16.29
N ALA A 82 16.38 2.41 16.32
CA ALA A 82 17.16 2.41 17.56
C ALA A 82 17.15 3.81 18.21
N VAL A 83 17.26 4.86 17.40
CA VAL A 83 17.19 6.26 17.83
C VAL A 83 15.85 6.63 18.47
N GLU A 84 14.72 6.14 17.92
CA GLU A 84 13.38 6.39 18.46
C GLU A 84 13.22 5.69 19.83
N ARG A 85 13.75 4.49 19.96
CA ARG A 85 13.72 3.73 21.20
C ARG A 85 14.56 4.41 22.29
N GLU A 86 15.80 4.79 21.97
CA GLU A 86 16.70 5.52 22.86
C GLU A 86 16.09 6.85 23.31
N PHE A 87 15.50 7.61 22.40
CA PHE A 87 14.79 8.85 22.70
C PHE A 87 13.64 8.60 23.69
N ARG A 88 12.82 7.60 23.49
CA ARG A 88 11.70 7.26 24.38
C ARG A 88 12.17 6.81 25.75
N GLU A 89 13.22 6.02 25.82
CA GLU A 89 13.84 5.59 27.07
C GLU A 89 14.38 6.77 27.85
N THR A 90 15.13 7.66 27.18
CA THR A 90 15.72 8.88 27.77
C THR A 90 14.66 9.79 28.39
N TYR A 91 13.51 9.94 27.76
CA TYR A 91 12.44 10.85 28.22
C TYR A 91 11.32 10.15 28.98
N GLY A 92 11.46 8.86 29.32
CA GLY A 92 10.46 8.12 30.10
C GLY A 92 9.09 7.99 29.39
N LEU A 93 9.06 8.08 28.07
CA LEU A 93 7.82 8.08 27.28
C LEU A 93 7.15 6.69 27.14
N GLY A 94 7.69 5.69 27.83
CA GLY A 94 7.20 4.30 27.80
C GLY A 94 7.40 3.62 26.45
N SER A 95 7.43 2.30 26.45
CA SER A 95 7.58 1.52 25.22
C SER A 95 6.22 1.35 24.54
N CYS A 96 5.81 2.28 23.72
CA CYS A 96 4.69 2.08 22.82
C CYS A 96 5.20 1.52 21.48
N SER A 97 5.66 0.25 21.48
CA SER A 97 6.05 -0.35 20.21
C SER A 97 4.82 -0.43 19.29
N PRO A 98 5.00 -0.30 17.96
CA PRO A 98 3.90 -0.45 17.02
C PRO A 98 3.11 -1.75 17.20
N GLY A 99 3.80 -2.87 17.50
CA GLY A 99 3.17 -4.16 17.81
C GLY A 99 2.30 -4.11 19.06
N HIS A 100 2.75 -3.41 20.12
CA HIS A 100 1.94 -3.22 21.33
C HIS A 100 0.67 -2.38 21.05
N MET A 101 0.81 -1.34 20.22
CA MET A 101 -0.34 -0.53 19.78
C MET A 101 -1.35 -1.37 19.02
N LEU A 102 -0.90 -2.21 18.08
CA LEU A 102 -1.77 -3.12 17.35
C LEU A 102 -2.52 -4.07 18.29
N ARG A 103 -1.83 -4.69 19.26
CA ARG A 103 -2.47 -5.57 20.24
C ARG A 103 -3.58 -4.84 21.01
N LYS A 104 -3.34 -3.64 21.49
CA LYS A 104 -4.37 -2.83 22.17
C LYS A 104 -5.57 -2.48 21.26
N ILE A 105 -5.31 -2.22 19.99
CA ILE A 105 -6.38 -1.96 19.01
C ILE A 105 -7.23 -3.23 18.83
N LEU A 106 -6.61 -4.40 18.67
CA LEU A 106 -7.30 -5.68 18.51
C LEU A 106 -8.18 -6.01 19.73
N GLU A 107 -7.66 -5.82 20.95
CA GLU A 107 -8.40 -5.98 22.18
C GLU A 107 -9.65 -5.08 22.23
N LYS A 108 -9.48 -3.79 21.93
CA LYS A 108 -10.60 -2.82 21.89
C LYS A 108 -11.64 -3.15 20.84
N GLU A 109 -11.20 -3.65 19.69
CA GLU A 109 -12.06 -4.06 18.58
C GLU A 109 -12.68 -5.45 18.78
N LYS A 110 -12.36 -6.12 19.90
CA LYS A 110 -12.84 -7.48 20.25
C LYS A 110 -12.52 -8.52 19.17
N ILE A 111 -11.38 -8.38 18.52
CA ILE A 111 -10.88 -9.37 17.57
C ILE A 111 -10.07 -10.40 18.36
N PRO A 112 -10.41 -11.71 18.27
CA PRO A 112 -9.71 -12.75 19.00
C PRO A 112 -8.22 -12.77 18.66
N VAL A 113 -7.36 -12.73 19.68
CA VAL A 113 -5.91 -12.65 19.51
C VAL A 113 -5.36 -13.87 18.77
N GLU A 114 -5.97 -15.03 18.98
CA GLU A 114 -5.64 -16.28 18.29
C GLU A 114 -5.85 -16.25 16.79
N LYS A 115 -6.70 -15.33 16.30
CA LYS A 115 -6.90 -15.10 14.86
C LYS A 115 -5.94 -14.08 14.28
N CYS A 116 -5.08 -13.48 15.11
CA CYS A 116 -4.25 -12.36 14.72
C CYS A 116 -2.76 -12.66 14.91
N THR A 117 -1.97 -12.42 13.87
CA THR A 117 -0.51 -12.52 13.93
C THR A 117 0.11 -11.17 13.60
N ILE A 118 1.07 -10.73 14.39
CA ILE A 118 1.84 -9.51 14.14
C ILE A 118 3.28 -9.93 13.82
N LEU A 119 3.71 -9.66 12.57
CA LEU A 119 5.05 -9.93 12.07
C LEU A 119 5.90 -8.67 12.28
N GLU A 120 6.85 -8.75 13.20
CA GLU A 120 7.67 -7.59 13.56
C GLU A 120 8.91 -7.46 12.67
N GLY A 121 9.41 -6.24 12.50
CA GLY A 121 10.68 -5.97 11.80
C GLY A 121 10.54 -5.46 10.39
N SER A 122 9.34 -5.06 9.95
CA SER A 122 9.15 -4.44 8.64
C SER A 122 9.95 -3.13 8.49
N THR A 123 10.56 -2.94 7.33
CA THR A 123 11.29 -1.72 6.96
C THR A 123 10.84 -1.17 5.60
N SER A 124 10.12 -1.95 4.83
CA SER A 124 9.66 -1.59 3.48
C SER A 124 8.54 -2.53 3.03
N SER A 125 7.84 -2.16 1.97
CA SER A 125 6.82 -3.03 1.37
C SER A 125 7.39 -4.37 0.89
N TYR A 126 8.67 -4.42 0.54
CA TYR A 126 9.32 -5.67 0.15
C TYR A 126 9.54 -6.57 1.37
N THR A 127 10.04 -6.02 2.47
CA THR A 127 10.17 -6.75 3.74
C THR A 127 8.83 -7.17 4.33
N ASP A 128 7.75 -6.39 4.12
CA ASP A 128 6.40 -6.83 4.45
C ASP A 128 6.03 -8.14 3.73
N GLY A 129 6.30 -8.20 2.42
CA GLY A 129 6.08 -9.41 1.63
C GLY A 129 6.96 -10.58 2.06
N GLU A 130 8.25 -10.35 2.34
CA GLU A 130 9.18 -11.38 2.83
C GLU A 130 8.76 -11.95 4.19
N LEU A 131 8.34 -11.11 5.12
CA LEU A 131 7.83 -11.54 6.42
C LEU A 131 6.58 -12.42 6.26
N LEU A 132 5.64 -12.01 5.40
CA LEU A 132 4.46 -12.83 5.11
C LEU A 132 4.83 -14.16 4.44
N HIS A 133 5.80 -14.16 3.53
CA HIS A 133 6.25 -15.39 2.86
C HIS A 133 7.00 -16.32 3.84
N ALA A 134 7.81 -15.78 4.75
CA ALA A 134 8.44 -16.57 5.81
C ALA A 134 7.38 -17.22 6.71
N TYR A 135 6.37 -16.47 7.12
CA TYR A 135 5.25 -16.98 7.87
C TYR A 135 4.48 -18.08 7.10
N TRP A 136 4.24 -17.87 5.80
CA TRP A 136 3.57 -18.84 4.94
C TRP A 136 4.29 -20.18 4.87
N LYS A 137 5.61 -20.21 4.87
CA LYS A 137 6.39 -21.47 4.86
C LYS A 137 6.11 -22.34 6.07
N GLU A 138 5.85 -21.73 7.22
CA GLU A 138 5.56 -22.43 8.47
C GLU A 138 4.05 -22.68 8.66
N ASN A 139 3.22 -21.78 8.12
CA ASN A 139 1.77 -21.78 8.26
C ASN A 139 1.09 -21.60 6.88
N PRO A 140 1.13 -22.62 6.02
CA PRO A 140 0.65 -22.49 4.63
C PRO A 140 -0.80 -22.04 4.52
N PHE A 141 -1.08 -21.22 3.52
CA PHE A 141 -2.41 -20.82 3.08
C PHE A 141 -2.44 -20.72 1.56
N ARG A 142 -3.63 -20.86 0.96
CA ARG A 142 -3.84 -20.83 -0.49
C ARG A 142 -4.38 -19.50 -1.00
N SER A 143 -4.87 -18.64 -0.12
CA SER A 143 -5.47 -17.37 -0.52
C SER A 143 -5.26 -16.28 0.52
N VAL A 144 -4.97 -15.06 0.04
CA VAL A 144 -4.75 -13.89 0.88
C VAL A 144 -5.38 -12.64 0.26
N ILE A 145 -6.16 -11.92 1.06
CA ILE A 145 -6.59 -10.55 0.76
C ILE A 145 -5.52 -9.61 1.27
N VAL A 146 -4.97 -8.79 0.40
CA VAL A 146 -3.97 -7.77 0.74
C VAL A 146 -4.65 -6.41 0.82
N VAL A 147 -4.71 -5.87 2.02
CA VAL A 147 -5.34 -4.57 2.31
C VAL A 147 -4.29 -3.49 2.37
N THR A 148 -4.34 -2.55 1.45
CA THR A 148 -3.45 -1.37 1.42
C THR A 148 -4.20 -0.16 0.87
N ASP A 149 -3.64 1.03 0.98
CA ASP A 149 -4.24 2.21 0.40
C ASP A 149 -4.15 2.21 -1.15
N ALA A 150 -5.11 2.85 -1.80
CA ALA A 150 -5.30 2.77 -3.24
C ALA A 150 -4.05 3.13 -4.07
N PRO A 151 -3.30 4.21 -3.82
CA PRO A 151 -2.09 4.51 -4.58
C PRO A 151 -0.98 3.46 -4.43
N HIS A 152 -0.91 2.81 -3.27
CA HIS A 152 0.10 1.79 -2.97
C HIS A 152 -0.24 0.41 -3.57
N ALA A 153 -1.51 0.15 -3.89
CA ALA A 153 -2.01 -1.18 -4.20
C ALA A 153 -1.26 -1.87 -5.37
N ARG A 154 -0.99 -1.15 -6.46
CA ARG A 154 -0.25 -1.72 -7.60
C ARG A 154 1.17 -2.12 -7.24
N ARG A 155 1.91 -1.24 -6.57
CA ARG A 155 3.30 -1.54 -6.18
C ARG A 155 3.35 -2.69 -5.19
N PHE A 156 2.43 -2.72 -4.23
CA PHE A 156 2.38 -3.83 -3.29
C PHE A 156 2.02 -5.15 -3.97
N ARG A 157 1.09 -5.13 -4.93
CA ARG A 157 0.77 -6.32 -5.75
C ARG A 157 2.00 -6.83 -6.51
N MET A 158 2.85 -5.94 -7.06
CA MET A 158 4.10 -6.35 -7.71
C MET A 158 5.04 -7.05 -6.73
N VAL A 159 5.17 -6.53 -5.51
CA VAL A 159 5.96 -7.16 -4.45
C VAL A 159 5.43 -8.56 -4.14
N MET A 160 4.13 -8.68 -3.90
CA MET A 160 3.51 -9.96 -3.56
C MET A 160 3.69 -11.00 -4.67
N ASN A 161 3.47 -10.60 -5.92
CA ASN A 161 3.68 -11.50 -7.07
C ASN A 161 5.14 -11.97 -7.20
N LYS A 162 6.11 -11.11 -6.84
CA LYS A 162 7.53 -11.50 -6.86
C LYS A 162 7.86 -12.44 -5.70
N VAL A 163 7.44 -12.11 -4.50
CA VAL A 163 7.79 -12.87 -3.29
C VAL A 163 7.11 -14.25 -3.30
N PHE A 164 5.88 -14.33 -3.79
CA PHE A 164 5.12 -15.58 -3.90
C PHE A 164 5.18 -16.23 -5.29
N ARG A 165 6.17 -15.86 -6.12
CA ARG A 165 6.28 -16.35 -7.52
C ARG A 165 6.24 -17.87 -7.65
N ASN A 166 6.85 -18.58 -6.69
CA ASN A 166 6.97 -20.04 -6.68
C ASN A 166 6.00 -20.70 -5.66
N ALA A 167 5.00 -19.97 -5.18
CA ALA A 167 4.03 -20.43 -4.23
C ALA A 167 2.64 -20.47 -4.87
N ASP A 168 1.88 -21.54 -4.64
CA ASP A 168 0.49 -21.65 -5.09
C ASP A 168 -0.43 -20.88 -4.13
N VAL A 169 -0.32 -19.54 -4.18
CA VAL A 169 -1.10 -18.62 -3.34
C VAL A 169 -1.85 -17.62 -4.20
N ARG A 170 -3.18 -17.64 -4.10
CA ARG A 170 -4.02 -16.63 -4.74
C ARG A 170 -3.98 -15.33 -3.93
N ILE A 171 -3.52 -14.25 -4.56
CA ILE A 171 -3.39 -12.93 -3.97
C ILE A 171 -4.52 -12.05 -4.49
N ILE A 172 -5.31 -11.45 -3.61
CA ILE A 172 -6.40 -10.53 -3.91
C ILE A 172 -6.02 -9.14 -3.41
N SER A 173 -5.90 -8.20 -4.32
CA SER A 173 -5.63 -6.80 -3.99
C SER A 173 -6.92 -6.09 -3.58
N CYS A 174 -6.98 -5.62 -2.36
CA CYS A 174 -8.14 -4.94 -1.80
C CYS A 174 -7.73 -3.56 -1.25
N PRO A 175 -7.81 -2.49 -2.04
CA PRO A 175 -7.55 -1.15 -1.54
C PRO A 175 -8.52 -0.78 -0.42
N SER A 176 -7.98 -0.25 0.69
CA SER A 176 -8.80 0.27 1.78
C SER A 176 -9.66 1.45 1.30
N PHE A 177 -10.88 1.51 1.78
CA PHE A 177 -11.87 2.51 1.36
C PHE A 177 -12.02 2.63 -0.16
N PRO A 178 -12.34 1.53 -0.87
CA PRO A 178 -12.47 1.52 -2.34
C PRO A 178 -13.62 2.43 -2.86
N GLU A 179 -14.47 2.89 -1.95
CA GLU A 179 -15.65 3.69 -2.25
C GLU A 179 -15.37 5.19 -2.39
N ARG A 180 -14.20 5.67 -1.95
CA ARG A 180 -13.82 7.06 -2.22
C ARG A 180 -13.43 7.22 -3.68
N PRO A 181 -14.13 8.07 -4.44
CA PRO A 181 -13.72 8.41 -5.80
C PRO A 181 -12.28 8.91 -5.82
N LEU A 182 -11.48 8.44 -6.78
CA LEU A 182 -10.10 8.92 -6.94
C LEU A 182 -10.04 10.44 -7.22
N GLU A 183 -11.14 10.99 -7.68
CA GLU A 183 -11.32 12.43 -7.92
C GLU A 183 -11.22 13.25 -6.62
N ASP A 184 -11.76 12.73 -5.52
CA ASP A 184 -11.68 13.40 -4.21
C ASP A 184 -10.25 13.47 -3.67
N PHE A 185 -9.39 12.59 -4.16
CA PHE A 185 -8.01 12.56 -3.75
C PHE A 185 -7.15 13.68 -4.37
N PHE A 186 -7.54 14.18 -5.55
CA PHE A 186 -6.82 15.26 -6.22
C PHE A 186 -7.36 16.66 -5.86
N ALA A 187 -8.57 16.74 -5.32
CA ALA A 187 -9.21 18.03 -5.04
C ALA A 187 -8.75 18.66 -3.72
N ASP A 188 -8.35 17.88 -2.72
CA ASP A 188 -8.30 18.37 -1.35
C ASP A 188 -6.91 18.51 -0.71
N LYS A 189 -5.85 17.87 -1.22
CA LYS A 189 -4.56 17.90 -0.48
C LYS A 189 -3.33 17.72 -1.38
N GLU A 190 -2.46 18.69 -1.33
CA GLU A 190 -1.09 18.66 -1.88
C GLU A 190 -0.35 17.36 -1.52
N ASP A 191 -0.44 16.91 -0.26
CA ASP A 191 0.13 15.66 0.24
C ASP A 191 -0.29 14.44 -0.58
N TYR A 192 -1.50 14.43 -1.13
CA TYR A 192 -1.98 13.29 -1.89
C TYR A 192 -1.40 13.25 -3.30
N VAL A 193 -1.28 14.38 -3.96
CA VAL A 193 -0.61 14.50 -5.27
C VAL A 193 0.83 14.02 -5.16
N MET A 194 1.53 14.46 -4.11
CA MET A 194 2.91 14.03 -3.83
C MET A 194 2.98 12.53 -3.53
N TYR A 195 2.00 12.00 -2.81
CA TYR A 195 1.93 10.57 -2.54
C TYR A 195 1.77 9.76 -3.84
N VAL A 196 0.81 10.11 -4.69
CA VAL A 196 0.60 9.46 -6.00
C VAL A 196 1.88 9.55 -6.85
N ALA A 197 2.47 10.73 -6.98
CA ALA A 197 3.72 10.92 -7.73
C ALA A 197 4.85 10.03 -7.18
N SER A 198 5.00 9.97 -5.85
CA SER A 198 6.01 9.13 -5.20
C SER A 198 5.82 7.64 -5.48
N GLU A 199 4.59 7.16 -5.61
CA GLU A 199 4.33 5.74 -5.92
C GLU A 199 4.75 5.38 -7.36
N TYR A 200 4.59 6.29 -8.33
CA TYR A 200 5.14 6.09 -9.67
C TYR A 200 6.67 5.99 -9.67
N VAL A 201 7.35 6.92 -8.96
CA VAL A 201 8.81 6.87 -8.82
C VAL A 201 9.25 5.56 -8.17
N LYS A 202 8.56 5.14 -7.10
CA LYS A 202 8.85 3.87 -6.42
C LYS A 202 8.60 2.66 -7.33
N ILE A 203 7.55 2.64 -8.14
CA ILE A 203 7.30 1.56 -9.11
C ILE A 203 8.47 1.46 -10.09
N VAL A 204 8.90 2.58 -10.67
CA VAL A 204 10.07 2.59 -11.57
C VAL A 204 11.32 2.05 -10.86
N ALA A 205 11.61 2.53 -9.65
CA ALA A 205 12.75 2.05 -8.86
C ALA A 205 12.66 0.54 -8.55
N TYR A 206 11.47 0.04 -8.25
CA TYR A 206 11.23 -1.39 -8.01
C TYR A 206 11.43 -2.23 -9.28
N VAL A 207 10.90 -1.78 -10.42
CA VAL A 207 11.12 -2.44 -11.71
C VAL A 207 12.61 -2.52 -12.00
N LEU A 208 13.33 -1.40 -11.93
CA LEU A 208 14.77 -1.37 -12.18
C LEU A 208 15.53 -2.29 -11.20
N LYS A 209 15.29 -2.15 -9.90
CA LYS A 209 15.98 -2.94 -8.88
C LYS A 209 15.74 -4.45 -9.05
N TYR A 210 14.49 -4.86 -9.31
CA TYR A 210 14.12 -6.27 -9.27
C TYR A 210 14.10 -6.96 -10.66
N THR A 211 14.22 -6.20 -11.75
CA THR A 211 14.41 -6.77 -13.08
C THR A 211 15.90 -7.03 -13.35
N PHE A 212 16.80 -6.21 -12.80
CA PHE A 212 18.24 -6.30 -13.07
C PHE A 212 19.05 -6.96 -11.93
N HIS A 213 18.44 -7.38 -10.84
CA HIS A 213 19.08 -8.09 -9.72
C HIS A 213 18.41 -9.47 -9.51
N ASN A 214 18.44 -10.30 -10.55
CA ASN A 214 18.16 -11.74 -10.45
C ASN A 214 19.47 -12.50 -10.51
#